data_9c9b61bd06222d7ea2dd96582edb127b
#
_entry.id   9c9b61bd06222d7ea2dd96582edb127b
#
_cell.length_a   1.000
_cell.length_b   1.000
_cell.length_c   1.000
_cell.angle_alpha   90.00
_cell.angle_beta   90.00
_cell.angle_gamma   90.00
#
_symmetry.space_group_name_H-M   'P 1'
#
loop_
_entity.id
_entity.type
_entity.pdbx_description
1 polymer ?
#
loop_
_entity_poly.entity_id
_entity_poly.type
_entity_poly.pdbx_seq_one_letter_code
_entity_poly.pdbx_strand_id
1 'polypeptide(L)'
;MKLHADALEARFEGILAIAADAIITVDESQHIVHFNHGAAKIFGYTPAEIIGQPLTVLIPERFRAAHPRHVAEFAAGAETARLMGHRQEVAGLRKGGIEFPAEASISKLGLPGSLLLTVVLRDVTEQKQLERNQQQLYQSAQRANRARDEVLGVVSHDLRNPLSVISMCTRVLLENPPQGDAERRELLSTIDESAQWMQRMIRDLLDVSNIEAGVLSIERRPEDVAPLVERAVQMFAGPASERSLVLYEDVPPEVPAVNADAGRIGQVLANLIDNAVKFTQVGGRVTVSAALRDGQVVISVADTGPGIPAEHLPHIFERYWHARRTARTRGSGLGLAIVKGIVDAHGGSVAVTSELGRGSTFSITLPAARDG
;
A
#
# COMPACT_ATOMS: atom_id res chain seq x y z
N MET A 1 67.40 22.49 -11.10
CA MET A 1 66.06 23.13 -10.95
C MET A 1 65.02 22.63 -11.96
N LYS A 2 65.33 22.56 -13.27
CA LYS A 2 64.35 22.13 -14.33
C LYS A 2 63.82 20.69 -14.12
N LEU A 3 64.73 19.71 -13.85
CA LEU A 3 64.35 18.30 -13.57
C LEU A 3 63.42 18.11 -12.37
N HIS A 4 63.50 18.99 -11.36
CA HIS A 4 62.59 18.92 -10.18
C HIS A 4 61.23 19.50 -10.48
N ALA A 5 61.11 20.51 -11.34
CA ALA A 5 59.86 21.09 -11.79
C ALA A 5 59.10 20.11 -12.70
N ASP A 6 59.81 19.48 -13.67
CA ASP A 6 59.21 18.51 -14.60
C ASP A 6 58.69 17.24 -13.84
N ALA A 7 59.41 16.78 -12.80
CA ALA A 7 59.00 15.65 -11.98
C ALA A 7 57.79 16.00 -11.08
N LEU A 8 57.69 17.23 -10.59
CA LEU A 8 56.57 17.71 -9.80
C LEU A 8 55.30 17.86 -10.64
N GLU A 9 55.48 18.39 -11.87
CA GLU A 9 54.41 18.56 -12.84
C GLU A 9 53.81 17.21 -13.28
N ALA A 10 54.68 16.25 -13.65
CA ALA A 10 54.25 14.87 -13.99
C ALA A 10 53.53 14.17 -12.82
N ARG A 11 53.96 14.40 -11.57
CA ARG A 11 53.31 13.85 -10.39
C ARG A 11 51.94 14.50 -10.13
N PHE A 12 51.82 15.78 -10.38
CA PHE A 12 50.58 16.52 -10.25
C PHE A 12 49.58 16.12 -11.34
N GLU A 13 49.99 16.01 -12.58
CA GLU A 13 49.19 15.47 -13.67
C GLU A 13 48.73 14.04 -13.39
N GLY A 14 49.59 13.19 -12.83
CA GLY A 14 49.21 11.82 -12.44
C GLY A 14 48.10 11.80 -11.39
N ILE A 15 48.18 12.68 -10.38
CA ILE A 15 47.10 12.77 -9.34
C ILE A 15 45.81 13.27 -9.96
N LEU A 16 45.82 14.27 -10.82
CA LEU A 16 44.64 14.80 -11.49
C LEU A 16 44.00 13.77 -12.44
N ALA A 17 44.81 12.93 -13.08
CA ALA A 17 44.33 11.90 -14.01
C ALA A 17 43.54 10.77 -13.31
N ILE A 18 43.91 10.39 -12.08
CA ILE A 18 43.24 9.32 -11.34
C ILE A 18 42.04 9.81 -10.48
N ALA A 19 41.89 11.14 -10.32
CA ALA A 19 40.79 11.69 -9.55
C ALA A 19 39.46 11.40 -10.23
N ALA A 20 38.56 10.71 -9.49
CA ALA A 20 37.19 10.41 -9.94
C ALA A 20 36.31 11.67 -9.99
N ASP A 21 36.60 12.65 -9.12
CA ASP A 21 35.88 13.93 -9.07
C ASP A 21 36.29 14.83 -10.26
N ALA A 22 35.39 15.65 -10.72
CA ALA A 22 35.69 16.64 -11.76
C ALA A 22 36.54 17.76 -11.15
N ILE A 23 37.74 18.02 -11.77
CA ILE A 23 38.61 19.13 -11.42
C ILE A 23 38.65 20.06 -12.62
N ILE A 24 38.11 21.26 -12.46
CA ILE A 24 37.96 22.24 -13.52
C ILE A 24 38.63 23.55 -13.07
N THR A 25 39.56 24.08 -13.86
CA THR A 25 40.16 25.37 -13.57
C THR A 25 39.73 26.38 -14.64
N VAL A 26 39.43 27.57 -14.22
CA VAL A 26 39.06 28.70 -15.09
C VAL A 26 39.96 29.90 -14.84
N ASP A 27 40.14 30.72 -15.87
CA ASP A 27 40.82 32.00 -15.79
C ASP A 27 39.91 33.11 -15.21
N GLU A 28 40.43 34.33 -15.13
CA GLU A 28 39.69 35.52 -14.67
C GLU A 28 38.44 35.83 -15.49
N SER A 29 38.45 35.47 -16.79
CA SER A 29 37.33 35.62 -17.70
C SER A 29 36.33 34.46 -17.63
N GLN A 30 36.53 33.52 -16.69
CA GLN A 30 35.74 32.31 -16.49
C GLN A 30 35.77 31.34 -17.70
N HIS A 31 36.82 31.35 -18.49
CA HIS A 31 37.06 30.34 -19.52
C HIS A 31 37.82 29.16 -18.92
N ILE A 32 37.46 27.98 -19.38
CA ILE A 32 38.03 26.71 -18.87
C ILE A 32 39.47 26.58 -19.43
N VAL A 33 40.46 26.51 -18.53
CA VAL A 33 41.88 26.34 -18.89
C VAL A 33 42.40 24.95 -18.52
N HIS A 34 41.74 24.24 -17.59
CA HIS A 34 42.06 22.87 -17.24
C HIS A 34 40.79 22.04 -17.01
N PHE A 35 40.80 20.80 -17.47
CA PHE A 35 39.68 19.87 -17.40
C PHE A 35 40.22 18.44 -17.30
N ASN A 36 40.14 17.82 -16.09
CA ASN A 36 40.72 16.52 -15.86
C ASN A 36 39.85 15.38 -16.44
N HIS A 37 40.36 14.14 -16.34
CA HIS A 37 39.66 12.95 -16.81
C HIS A 37 38.31 12.73 -16.08
N GLY A 38 38.26 12.99 -14.77
CA GLY A 38 37.00 12.91 -13.98
C GLY A 38 35.93 13.86 -14.52
N ALA A 39 36.32 15.10 -14.85
CA ALA A 39 35.42 16.07 -15.45
C ALA A 39 34.94 15.61 -16.84
N ALA A 40 35.82 15.07 -17.67
CA ALA A 40 35.45 14.52 -18.97
C ALA A 40 34.43 13.40 -18.85
N LYS A 41 34.60 12.49 -17.89
CA LYS A 41 33.67 11.38 -17.62
C LYS A 41 32.34 11.87 -17.10
N ILE A 42 32.31 12.81 -16.14
CA ILE A 42 31.10 13.33 -15.52
C ILE A 42 30.28 14.17 -16.50
N PHE A 43 30.91 15.11 -17.21
CA PHE A 43 30.20 16.06 -18.07
C PHE A 43 30.00 15.55 -19.51
N GLY A 44 30.79 14.59 -19.96
CA GLY A 44 30.69 14.01 -21.31
C GLY A 44 31.37 14.85 -22.42
N TYR A 45 32.22 15.83 -22.06
CA TYR A 45 33.04 16.60 -23.00
C TYR A 45 34.48 16.08 -22.99
N THR A 46 35.12 16.11 -24.12
CA THR A 46 36.58 15.92 -24.16
C THR A 46 37.29 17.23 -23.80
N PRO A 47 38.52 17.18 -23.24
CA PRO A 47 39.29 18.40 -22.99
C PRO A 47 39.47 19.30 -24.24
N ALA A 48 39.66 18.72 -25.42
CA ALA A 48 39.79 19.46 -26.67
C ALA A 48 38.52 20.24 -27.06
N GLU A 49 37.36 19.78 -26.69
CA GLU A 49 36.06 20.44 -26.96
C GLU A 49 35.75 21.55 -25.98
N ILE A 50 36.22 21.45 -24.75
CA ILE A 50 35.73 22.31 -23.65
C ILE A 50 36.76 23.34 -23.19
N ILE A 51 38.04 23.11 -23.35
CA ILE A 51 39.07 24.10 -23.03
C ILE A 51 38.87 25.36 -23.90
N GLY A 52 38.90 26.52 -23.27
CA GLY A 52 38.62 27.81 -23.89
C GLY A 52 37.13 28.16 -23.97
N GLN A 53 36.23 27.26 -23.60
CA GLN A 53 34.81 27.57 -23.52
C GLN A 53 34.46 28.21 -22.17
N PRO A 54 33.41 29.06 -22.11
CA PRO A 54 32.99 29.64 -20.86
C PRO A 54 32.40 28.56 -19.91
N LEU A 55 32.69 28.67 -18.62
CA LEU A 55 32.22 27.71 -17.58
C LEU A 55 30.68 27.54 -17.59
N THR A 56 29.94 28.54 -18.05
CA THR A 56 28.47 28.50 -18.14
C THR A 56 27.93 27.38 -19.02
N VAL A 57 28.74 26.79 -19.90
CA VAL A 57 28.35 25.60 -20.68
C VAL A 57 28.06 24.40 -19.80
N LEU A 58 28.72 24.29 -18.66
CA LEU A 58 28.57 23.19 -17.68
C LEU A 58 27.49 23.46 -16.62
N ILE A 59 26.81 24.62 -16.73
CA ILE A 59 25.87 25.11 -15.74
C ILE A 59 24.45 25.11 -16.32
N PRO A 60 23.43 24.58 -15.60
CA PRO A 60 22.04 24.70 -16.00
C PRO A 60 21.61 26.13 -16.27
N GLU A 61 20.76 26.32 -17.28
CA GLU A 61 20.37 27.63 -17.80
C GLU A 61 19.86 28.57 -16.70
N ARG A 62 19.05 28.05 -15.77
CA ARG A 62 18.50 28.81 -14.65
C ARG A 62 19.52 29.44 -13.70
N PHE A 63 20.77 28.93 -13.71
CA PHE A 63 21.84 29.45 -12.84
C PHE A 63 22.86 30.34 -13.60
N ARG A 64 22.84 30.33 -14.94
CA ARG A 64 23.84 31.03 -15.76
C ARG A 64 23.87 32.53 -15.50
N ALA A 65 22.73 33.16 -15.30
CA ALA A 65 22.65 34.63 -15.10
C ALA A 65 23.29 35.09 -13.78
N ALA A 66 23.15 34.29 -12.70
CA ALA A 66 23.65 34.64 -11.38
C ALA A 66 25.10 34.18 -11.13
N HIS A 67 25.55 33.14 -11.83
CA HIS A 67 26.84 32.47 -11.60
C HIS A 67 28.05 33.40 -11.73
N PRO A 68 28.20 34.22 -12.80
CA PRO A 68 29.35 35.12 -12.94
C PRO A 68 29.53 36.09 -11.77
N ARG A 69 28.42 36.57 -11.23
CA ARG A 69 28.44 37.46 -10.06
C ARG A 69 28.95 36.72 -8.82
N HIS A 70 28.49 35.50 -8.56
CA HIS A 70 28.94 34.71 -7.42
C HIS A 70 30.43 34.39 -7.49
N VAL A 71 30.94 34.09 -8.71
CA VAL A 71 32.37 33.85 -8.94
C VAL A 71 33.19 35.13 -8.70
N ALA A 72 32.73 36.28 -9.18
CA ALA A 72 33.40 37.55 -8.96
C ALA A 72 33.44 37.98 -7.49
N GLU A 73 32.36 37.76 -6.76
CA GLU A 73 32.28 37.97 -5.31
C GLU A 73 33.27 37.08 -4.54
N PHE A 74 33.40 35.81 -4.93
CA PHE A 74 34.40 34.91 -4.35
C PHE A 74 35.82 35.33 -4.70
N ALA A 75 36.08 35.70 -5.94
CA ALA A 75 37.39 36.16 -6.41
C ALA A 75 37.88 37.39 -5.63
N ALA A 76 37.00 38.36 -5.37
CA ALA A 76 37.32 39.59 -4.64
C ALA A 76 37.37 39.41 -3.09
N GLY A 77 36.76 38.36 -2.56
CA GLY A 77 36.73 38.08 -1.13
C GLY A 77 38.07 37.69 -0.52
N ALA A 78 38.18 37.61 0.81
CA ALA A 78 39.41 37.22 1.52
C ALA A 78 39.62 35.70 1.56
N GLU A 79 38.55 34.90 1.35
CA GLU A 79 38.61 33.45 1.41
C GLU A 79 39.40 32.87 0.22
N THR A 80 40.28 31.91 0.46
CA THR A 80 41.04 31.20 -0.56
C THR A 80 40.39 29.93 -1.04
N ALA A 81 39.49 29.33 -0.23
CA ALA A 81 38.71 28.13 -0.59
C ALA A 81 37.35 28.16 0.13
N ARG A 82 36.32 27.63 -0.53
CA ARG A 82 34.98 27.53 0.01
C ARG A 82 34.23 26.31 -0.52
N LEU A 83 33.50 25.60 0.35
CA LEU A 83 32.56 24.57 -0.05
C LEU A 83 31.29 25.25 -0.61
N MET A 84 30.90 24.94 -1.84
CA MET A 84 29.67 25.41 -2.46
C MET A 84 28.53 24.47 -2.05
N GLY A 85 27.38 25.00 -1.61
CA GLY A 85 26.22 24.14 -1.31
C GLY A 85 25.69 24.24 0.12
N HIS A 86 26.34 24.97 1.04
CA HIS A 86 25.77 25.18 2.40
C HIS A 86 24.42 25.94 2.40
N ARG A 87 24.00 26.54 1.27
CA ARG A 87 22.73 27.29 1.15
C ARG A 87 21.91 27.02 -0.12
N GLN A 88 22.47 26.37 -1.15
CA GLN A 88 21.75 26.05 -2.41
C GLN A 88 22.32 24.77 -3.04
N GLU A 89 21.45 23.94 -3.62
CA GLU A 89 21.88 22.77 -4.39
C GLU A 89 22.73 23.21 -5.60
N VAL A 90 23.90 22.62 -5.72
CA VAL A 90 24.74 22.79 -6.91
C VAL A 90 24.30 21.74 -7.94
N ALA A 91 24.14 22.16 -9.17
CA ALA A 91 23.81 21.26 -10.27
C ALA A 91 24.75 21.47 -11.46
N GLY A 92 25.18 20.39 -12.07
CA GLY A 92 25.93 20.38 -13.32
C GLY A 92 25.02 20.05 -14.51
N LEU A 93 25.46 20.46 -15.72
CA LEU A 93 24.81 20.15 -17.00
C LEU A 93 25.75 19.33 -17.90
N ARG A 94 25.38 18.11 -18.23
CA ARG A 94 26.15 17.24 -19.16
C ARG A 94 25.97 17.70 -20.62
N LYS A 95 26.87 17.31 -21.49
CA LYS A 95 26.84 17.57 -22.94
C LYS A 95 25.48 17.19 -23.59
N GLY A 96 24.81 16.16 -23.07
CA GLY A 96 23.49 15.74 -23.55
C GLY A 96 22.30 16.56 -23.00
N GLY A 97 22.53 17.68 -22.28
CA GLY A 97 21.45 18.48 -21.70
C GLY A 97 20.86 17.91 -20.40
N ILE A 98 21.43 16.85 -19.84
CA ILE A 98 20.98 16.20 -18.61
C ILE A 98 21.59 16.94 -17.42
N GLU A 99 20.72 17.46 -16.55
CA GLU A 99 21.13 18.05 -15.27
C GLU A 99 21.38 16.96 -14.24
N PHE A 100 22.37 17.16 -13.39
CA PHE A 100 22.67 16.26 -12.29
C PHE A 100 23.02 17.04 -11.00
N PRO A 101 22.68 16.50 -9.83
CA PRO A 101 23.04 17.11 -8.54
C PRO A 101 24.53 16.91 -8.29
N ALA A 102 25.18 17.93 -7.79
CA ALA A 102 26.61 17.91 -7.51
C ALA A 102 26.93 18.55 -6.16
N GLU A 103 28.01 18.08 -5.56
CA GLU A 103 28.71 18.78 -4.48
C GLU A 103 29.96 19.41 -5.06
N ALA A 104 30.22 20.67 -4.75
CA ALA A 104 31.36 21.36 -5.31
C ALA A 104 32.08 22.19 -4.25
N SER A 105 33.40 22.28 -4.38
CA SER A 105 34.26 23.21 -3.68
C SER A 105 35.03 24.06 -4.69
N ILE A 106 35.24 25.34 -4.35
CA ILE A 106 36.00 26.29 -5.15
C ILE A 106 37.21 26.78 -4.38
N SER A 107 38.34 26.88 -5.06
CA SER A 107 39.55 27.49 -4.53
C SER A 107 40.08 28.51 -5.54
N LYS A 108 40.81 29.50 -5.03
CA LYS A 108 41.51 30.48 -5.87
C LYS A 108 43.01 30.48 -5.63
N LEU A 109 43.75 30.64 -6.71
CA LEU A 109 45.18 30.75 -6.72
C LEU A 109 45.60 32.04 -7.49
N GLY A 110 46.13 32.99 -6.74
CA GLY A 110 46.74 34.20 -7.35
C GLY A 110 48.17 33.91 -7.80
N LEU A 111 48.45 34.14 -9.08
CA LEU A 111 49.78 34.12 -9.67
C LEU A 111 50.13 35.55 -10.10
N PRO A 112 51.42 35.91 -10.22
CA PRO A 112 51.79 37.24 -10.74
C PRO A 112 51.16 37.50 -12.09
N GLY A 113 50.15 38.39 -12.13
CA GLY A 113 49.45 38.78 -13.36
C GLY A 113 48.28 37.88 -13.80
N SER A 114 47.89 36.89 -13.00
CA SER A 114 46.71 36.05 -13.29
C SER A 114 46.07 35.46 -12.05
N LEU A 115 44.74 35.30 -12.07
CA LEU A 115 43.96 34.61 -11.04
C LEU A 115 43.36 33.33 -11.64
N LEU A 116 43.60 32.21 -11.01
CA LEU A 116 43.00 30.94 -11.38
C LEU A 116 41.98 30.51 -10.32
N LEU A 117 40.84 30.05 -10.77
CA LEU A 117 39.79 29.47 -9.92
C LEU A 117 39.62 28.00 -10.24
N THR A 118 39.80 27.13 -9.25
CA THR A 118 39.66 25.68 -9.43
C THR A 118 38.44 25.21 -8.68
N VAL A 119 37.57 24.48 -9.36
CA VAL A 119 36.40 23.81 -8.81
C VAL A 119 36.68 22.32 -8.79
N VAL A 120 36.46 21.70 -7.62
CA VAL A 120 36.37 20.24 -7.47
C VAL A 120 34.88 19.91 -7.30
N LEU A 121 34.36 19.07 -8.20
CA LEU A 121 32.95 18.75 -8.25
C LEU A 121 32.76 17.23 -8.24
N ARG A 122 31.89 16.77 -7.36
CA ARG A 122 31.46 15.38 -7.24
C ARG A 122 30.03 15.23 -7.72
N ASP A 123 29.79 14.28 -8.59
CA ASP A 123 28.43 13.85 -8.96
C ASP A 123 27.85 13.02 -7.81
N VAL A 124 26.74 13.48 -7.24
CA VAL A 124 26.04 12.80 -6.13
C VAL A 124 24.71 12.18 -6.57
N THR A 125 24.54 11.95 -7.88
CA THR A 125 23.29 11.39 -8.45
C THR A 125 22.97 10.03 -7.83
N GLU A 126 23.93 9.11 -7.83
CA GLU A 126 23.76 7.76 -7.29
C GLU A 126 23.50 7.79 -5.77
N GLN A 127 24.25 8.59 -5.05
CA GLN A 127 24.06 8.75 -3.61
C GLN A 127 22.66 9.26 -3.27
N LYS A 128 22.22 10.34 -3.93
CA LYS A 128 20.86 10.90 -3.72
C LYS A 128 19.76 9.91 -4.13
N GLN A 129 20.02 9.09 -5.13
CA GLN A 129 19.06 8.07 -5.56
C GLN A 129 18.94 6.95 -4.52
N LEU A 130 20.03 6.48 -3.96
CA LEU A 130 20.06 5.51 -2.86
C LEU A 130 19.36 6.06 -1.62
N GLU A 131 19.63 7.30 -1.23
CA GLU A 131 18.98 7.96 -0.10
C GLU A 131 17.45 8.07 -0.29
N ARG A 132 17.00 8.47 -1.49
CA ARG A 132 15.55 8.52 -1.82
C ARG A 132 14.90 7.16 -1.77
N ASN A 133 15.54 6.13 -2.33
CA ASN A 133 15.04 4.76 -2.29
C ASN A 133 14.94 4.24 -0.85
N GLN A 134 15.96 4.47 -0.04
CA GLN A 134 15.97 4.11 1.37
C GLN A 134 14.84 4.81 2.14
N GLN A 135 14.65 6.10 1.91
CA GLN A 135 13.57 6.88 2.51
C GLN A 135 12.19 6.34 2.13
N GLN A 136 12.00 5.98 0.86
CA GLN A 136 10.74 5.38 0.38
C GLN A 136 10.47 4.02 1.03
N LEU A 137 11.48 3.15 1.09
CA LEU A 137 11.38 1.85 1.75
C LEU A 137 11.05 2.00 3.25
N TYR A 138 11.72 2.92 3.93
CA TYR A 138 11.47 3.21 5.34
C TYR A 138 10.03 3.71 5.58
N GLN A 139 9.55 4.64 4.76
CA GLN A 139 8.17 5.14 4.84
C GLN A 139 7.14 4.04 4.56
N SER A 140 7.42 3.17 3.58
CA SER A 140 6.55 2.03 3.27
C SER A 140 6.48 1.05 4.44
N ALA A 141 7.63 0.68 5.02
CA ALA A 141 7.69 -0.19 6.19
C ALA A 141 6.98 0.40 7.41
N GLN A 142 7.12 1.72 7.63
CA GLN A 142 6.41 2.40 8.73
C GLN A 142 4.89 2.38 8.53
N ARG A 143 4.39 2.59 7.30
CA ARG A 143 2.95 2.52 6.98
C ARG A 143 2.41 1.12 7.24
N ALA A 144 3.13 0.09 6.79
CA ALA A 144 2.75 -1.30 7.01
C ALA A 144 2.70 -1.65 8.52
N ASN A 145 3.69 -1.21 9.31
CA ASN A 145 3.70 -1.42 10.75
C ASN A 145 2.53 -0.72 11.45
N ARG A 146 2.23 0.54 11.11
CA ARG A 146 1.10 1.28 11.69
C ARG A 146 -0.23 0.60 11.38
N ALA A 147 -0.44 0.17 10.13
CA ALA A 147 -1.63 -0.56 9.74
C ALA A 147 -1.78 -1.87 10.53
N ARG A 148 -0.67 -2.61 10.74
CA ARG A 148 -0.68 -3.82 11.58
C ARG A 148 -1.04 -3.52 13.03
N ASP A 149 -0.46 -2.48 13.62
CA ASP A 149 -0.68 -2.12 15.03
C ASP A 149 -2.13 -1.62 15.24
N GLU A 150 -2.71 -0.91 14.28
CA GLU A 150 -4.11 -0.50 14.28
C GLU A 150 -5.04 -1.72 14.26
N VAL A 151 -4.77 -2.69 13.38
CA VAL A 151 -5.47 -3.97 13.31
C VAL A 151 -5.43 -4.71 14.66
N LEU A 152 -4.24 -4.84 15.25
CA LEU A 152 -4.08 -5.51 16.56
C LEU A 152 -4.85 -4.77 17.66
N GLY A 153 -4.91 -3.44 17.60
CA GLY A 153 -5.69 -2.61 18.51
C GLY A 153 -7.20 -2.91 18.44
N VAL A 154 -7.75 -2.94 17.21
CA VAL A 154 -9.17 -3.26 16.97
C VAL A 154 -9.49 -4.67 17.43
N VAL A 155 -8.70 -5.65 17.02
CA VAL A 155 -8.87 -7.07 17.41
C VAL A 155 -8.85 -7.24 18.92
N SER A 156 -7.87 -6.63 19.60
CA SER A 156 -7.74 -6.72 21.06
C SER A 156 -8.95 -6.12 21.79
N HIS A 157 -9.46 -4.99 21.29
CA HIS A 157 -10.66 -4.36 21.83
C HIS A 157 -11.89 -5.26 21.64
N ASP A 158 -12.05 -5.80 20.42
CA ASP A 158 -13.23 -6.57 20.08
C ASP A 158 -13.26 -7.96 20.75
N LEU A 159 -12.09 -8.56 21.00
CA LEU A 159 -11.99 -9.79 21.83
C LEU A 159 -12.19 -9.52 23.32
N ARG A 160 -11.81 -8.35 23.83
CA ARG A 160 -11.99 -8.01 25.25
C ARG A 160 -13.46 -7.86 25.65
N ASN A 161 -14.30 -7.35 24.76
CA ASN A 161 -15.71 -7.13 25.04
C ASN A 161 -16.46 -8.43 25.40
N PRO A 162 -16.50 -9.47 24.55
CA PRO A 162 -17.17 -10.74 24.87
C PRO A 162 -16.54 -11.46 26.07
N LEU A 163 -15.21 -11.36 26.22
CA LEU A 163 -14.53 -11.91 27.39
C LEU A 163 -14.99 -11.24 28.67
N SER A 164 -15.22 -9.93 28.67
CA SER A 164 -15.77 -9.21 29.83
C SER A 164 -17.20 -9.64 30.13
N VAL A 165 -18.03 -9.88 29.11
CA VAL A 165 -19.41 -10.40 29.28
C VAL A 165 -19.37 -11.80 29.88
N ILE A 166 -18.55 -12.71 29.37
CA ILE A 166 -18.36 -14.06 29.91
C ILE A 166 -17.95 -13.97 31.39
N SER A 167 -16.95 -13.15 31.71
CA SER A 167 -16.44 -12.99 33.07
C SER A 167 -17.52 -12.43 34.02
N MET A 168 -18.31 -11.47 33.54
CA MET A 168 -19.42 -10.89 34.35
C MET A 168 -20.53 -11.90 34.60
N CYS A 169 -20.99 -12.61 33.56
CA CYS A 169 -22.04 -13.64 33.73
C CYS A 169 -21.56 -14.79 34.62
N THR A 170 -20.30 -15.22 34.46
CA THR A 170 -19.70 -16.27 35.31
C THR A 170 -19.62 -15.83 36.77
N ARG A 171 -19.26 -14.57 37.04
CA ARG A 171 -19.22 -14.02 38.41
C ARG A 171 -20.58 -14.00 39.03
N VAL A 172 -21.63 -13.58 38.31
CA VAL A 172 -23.01 -13.61 38.80
C VAL A 172 -23.44 -15.04 39.16
N LEU A 173 -23.14 -16.01 38.30
CA LEU A 173 -23.47 -17.42 38.56
C LEU A 173 -22.73 -18.00 39.76
N LEU A 174 -21.53 -17.53 40.09
CA LEU A 174 -20.70 -18.02 41.20
C LEU A 174 -21.03 -17.33 42.55
N GLU A 175 -21.17 -15.98 42.52
CA GLU A 175 -21.30 -15.18 43.74
C GLU A 175 -22.78 -14.96 44.15
N ASN A 176 -23.66 -14.78 43.17
CA ASN A 176 -25.09 -14.53 43.40
C ASN A 176 -25.93 -15.32 42.38
N PRO A 177 -25.95 -16.66 42.45
CA PRO A 177 -26.65 -17.47 41.47
C PRO A 177 -28.15 -17.17 41.46
N PRO A 178 -28.74 -16.92 40.30
CA PRO A 178 -30.18 -16.70 40.19
C PRO A 178 -30.95 -17.90 40.73
N GLN A 179 -32.07 -17.63 41.42
CA GLN A 179 -32.94 -18.69 41.96
C GLN A 179 -33.84 -19.31 40.87
N GLY A 180 -34.05 -18.60 39.75
CA GLY A 180 -34.89 -19.05 38.64
C GLY A 180 -34.06 -19.76 37.54
N ASP A 181 -34.56 -20.89 37.03
CA ASP A 181 -33.94 -21.64 35.94
C ASP A 181 -33.94 -20.84 34.61
N ALA A 182 -34.89 -19.94 34.43
CA ALA A 182 -34.94 -19.10 33.23
C ALA A 182 -33.78 -18.11 33.18
N GLU A 183 -33.54 -17.39 34.29
CA GLU A 183 -32.48 -16.40 34.41
C GLU A 183 -31.10 -17.07 34.35
N ARG A 184 -30.95 -18.26 34.95
CA ARG A 184 -29.74 -19.06 34.85
C ARG A 184 -29.44 -19.47 33.38
N ARG A 185 -30.47 -19.90 32.64
CA ARG A 185 -30.35 -20.26 31.23
C ARG A 185 -29.96 -19.06 30.36
N GLU A 186 -30.51 -17.89 30.63
CA GLU A 186 -30.16 -16.65 29.93
C GLU A 186 -28.70 -16.29 30.12
N LEU A 187 -28.16 -16.37 31.34
CA LEU A 187 -26.72 -16.12 31.60
C LEU A 187 -25.84 -17.14 30.89
N LEU A 188 -26.20 -18.44 30.90
CA LEU A 188 -25.45 -19.48 30.18
C LEU A 188 -25.52 -19.28 28.66
N SER A 189 -26.67 -18.92 28.10
CA SER A 189 -26.83 -18.58 26.68
C SER A 189 -25.95 -17.39 26.29
N THR A 190 -25.90 -16.35 27.12
CA THR A 190 -25.07 -15.17 26.91
C THR A 190 -23.56 -15.53 26.91
N ILE A 191 -23.15 -16.45 27.79
CA ILE A 191 -21.76 -16.96 27.81
C ILE A 191 -21.45 -17.71 26.50
N ASP A 192 -22.35 -18.64 26.12
CA ASP A 192 -22.18 -19.46 24.93
C ASP A 192 -22.15 -18.61 23.66
N GLU A 193 -23.08 -17.67 23.49
CA GLU A 193 -23.10 -16.71 22.38
C GLU A 193 -21.79 -15.89 22.28
N SER A 194 -21.30 -15.44 23.44
CA SER A 194 -20.04 -14.68 23.51
C SER A 194 -18.82 -15.53 23.10
N ALA A 195 -18.78 -16.78 23.57
CA ALA A 195 -17.72 -17.72 23.21
C ALA A 195 -17.76 -18.09 21.72
N GLN A 196 -18.94 -18.36 21.17
CA GLN A 196 -19.11 -18.64 19.74
C GLN A 196 -18.70 -17.43 18.87
N TRP A 197 -19.02 -16.20 19.32
CA TRP A 197 -18.62 -15.00 18.62
C TRP A 197 -17.08 -14.85 18.60
N MET A 198 -16.39 -15.10 19.72
CA MET A 198 -14.94 -15.12 19.77
C MET A 198 -14.33 -16.16 18.84
N GLN A 199 -14.88 -17.37 18.80
CA GLN A 199 -14.42 -18.43 17.90
C GLN A 199 -14.58 -18.05 16.43
N ARG A 200 -15.69 -17.41 16.04
CA ARG A 200 -15.86 -16.88 14.69
C ARG A 200 -14.82 -15.83 14.37
N MET A 201 -14.59 -14.87 15.24
CA MET A 201 -13.59 -13.82 15.04
C MET A 201 -12.17 -14.37 14.88
N ILE A 202 -11.78 -15.37 15.70
CA ILE A 202 -10.46 -16.01 15.56
C ILE A 202 -10.32 -16.70 14.19
N ARG A 203 -11.36 -17.41 13.73
CA ARG A 203 -11.36 -18.04 12.40
C ARG A 203 -11.26 -17.00 11.29
N ASP A 204 -12.03 -15.92 11.38
CA ASP A 204 -11.98 -14.81 10.40
C ASP A 204 -10.58 -14.20 10.31
N LEU A 205 -9.92 -13.99 11.46
CA LEU A 205 -8.55 -13.48 11.52
C LEU A 205 -7.53 -14.42 10.88
N LEU A 206 -7.65 -15.73 11.11
CA LEU A 206 -6.78 -16.72 10.48
C LEU A 206 -7.03 -16.78 8.97
N ASP A 207 -8.27 -16.72 8.52
CA ASP A 207 -8.60 -16.70 7.09
C ASP A 207 -8.03 -15.46 6.41
N VAL A 208 -8.20 -14.26 7.01
CA VAL A 208 -7.61 -13.02 6.49
C VAL A 208 -6.08 -13.12 6.42
N SER A 209 -5.43 -13.66 7.46
CA SER A 209 -3.98 -13.86 7.48
C SER A 209 -3.51 -14.80 6.37
N ASN A 210 -4.23 -15.90 6.13
CA ASN A 210 -3.92 -16.86 5.08
C ASN A 210 -4.14 -16.28 3.67
N ILE A 211 -5.19 -15.47 3.49
CA ILE A 211 -5.47 -14.74 2.24
C ILE A 211 -4.32 -13.76 1.94
N GLU A 212 -3.87 -12.99 2.95
CA GLU A 212 -2.76 -12.05 2.79
C GLU A 212 -1.44 -12.70 2.41
N ALA A 213 -1.15 -13.82 3.06
CA ALA A 213 0.05 -14.59 2.80
C ALA A 213 -0.01 -15.35 1.45
N GLY A 214 -1.16 -15.34 0.76
CA GLY A 214 -1.36 -16.12 -0.47
C GLY A 214 -1.33 -17.63 -0.26
N VAL A 215 -1.56 -18.09 0.98
CA VAL A 215 -1.49 -19.52 1.37
C VAL A 215 -2.86 -20.12 1.71
N LEU A 216 -3.95 -19.43 1.32
CA LEU A 216 -5.29 -19.99 1.52
C LEU A 216 -5.43 -21.30 0.75
N SER A 217 -5.57 -22.39 1.49
CA SER A 217 -5.80 -23.71 0.89
C SER A 217 -7.25 -23.82 0.40
N ILE A 218 -7.42 -24.26 -0.85
CA ILE A 218 -8.71 -24.48 -1.51
C ILE A 218 -8.70 -25.82 -2.21
N GLU A 219 -9.65 -26.68 -1.86
CA GLU A 219 -9.87 -27.97 -2.49
C GLU A 219 -11.03 -27.87 -3.48
N ARG A 220 -10.73 -27.52 -4.73
CA ARG A 220 -11.76 -27.37 -5.77
C ARG A 220 -12.23 -28.73 -6.28
N ARG A 221 -13.55 -28.88 -6.35
CA ARG A 221 -14.23 -30.03 -6.97
C ARG A 221 -15.44 -29.53 -7.76
N PRO A 222 -15.94 -30.30 -8.74
CA PRO A 222 -17.24 -29.99 -9.34
C PRO A 222 -18.32 -30.09 -8.27
N GLU A 223 -19.02 -28.99 -7.99
CA GLU A 223 -20.04 -28.87 -6.96
C GLU A 223 -21.31 -28.32 -7.55
N ASP A 224 -22.45 -28.95 -7.27
CA ASP A 224 -23.76 -28.45 -7.67
C ASP A 224 -24.15 -27.21 -6.87
N VAL A 225 -24.61 -26.18 -7.56
CA VAL A 225 -24.92 -24.88 -6.96
C VAL A 225 -26.17 -24.94 -6.07
N ALA A 226 -27.21 -25.67 -6.51
CA ALA A 226 -28.46 -25.72 -5.74
C ALA A 226 -28.29 -26.29 -4.31
N PRO A 227 -27.62 -27.43 -4.07
CA PRO A 227 -27.36 -27.91 -2.70
C PRO A 227 -26.47 -26.97 -1.87
N LEU A 228 -25.56 -26.20 -2.52
CA LEU A 228 -24.74 -25.22 -1.79
C LEU A 228 -25.60 -24.07 -1.28
N VAL A 229 -26.48 -23.53 -2.13
CA VAL A 229 -27.40 -22.44 -1.76
C VAL A 229 -28.42 -22.91 -0.74
N GLU A 230 -29.06 -24.07 -0.96
CA GLU A 230 -30.04 -24.66 -0.06
C GLU A 230 -29.49 -24.78 1.37
N ARG A 231 -28.32 -25.39 1.53
CA ARG A 231 -27.65 -25.51 2.85
C ARG A 231 -27.42 -24.16 3.52
N ALA A 232 -26.96 -23.19 2.75
CA ALA A 232 -26.72 -21.84 3.27
C ALA A 232 -28.04 -21.16 3.68
N VAL A 233 -29.09 -21.25 2.89
CA VAL A 233 -30.42 -20.69 3.21
C VAL A 233 -31.03 -21.36 4.45
N GLN A 234 -30.95 -22.68 4.54
CA GLN A 234 -31.46 -23.44 5.70
C GLN A 234 -30.77 -23.03 7.01
N MET A 235 -29.46 -22.73 6.97
CA MET A 235 -28.72 -22.26 8.18
C MET A 235 -29.29 -20.97 8.75
N PHE A 236 -29.83 -20.09 7.90
CA PHE A 236 -30.35 -18.78 8.29
C PHE A 236 -31.90 -18.73 8.39
N ALA A 237 -32.62 -19.84 8.19
CA ALA A 237 -34.06 -19.87 8.27
C ALA A 237 -34.58 -19.48 9.68
N GLY A 238 -33.95 -19.98 10.75
CA GLY A 238 -34.24 -19.60 12.13
C GLY A 238 -34.02 -18.12 12.40
N PRO A 239 -32.77 -17.61 12.24
CA PRO A 239 -32.46 -16.20 12.43
C PRO A 239 -33.31 -15.24 11.60
N ALA A 240 -33.65 -15.59 10.36
CA ALA A 240 -34.56 -14.79 9.51
C ALA A 240 -35.98 -14.76 10.07
N SER A 241 -36.51 -15.92 10.51
CA SER A 241 -37.83 -16.04 11.12
C SER A 241 -37.96 -15.23 12.40
N GLU A 242 -36.98 -15.28 13.30
CA GLU A 242 -36.93 -14.47 14.52
C GLU A 242 -37.02 -12.97 14.27
N ARG A 243 -36.52 -12.54 13.12
CA ARG A 243 -36.58 -11.15 12.64
C ARG A 243 -37.78 -10.86 11.73
N SER A 244 -38.69 -11.83 11.55
CA SER A 244 -39.82 -11.73 10.63
C SER A 244 -39.40 -11.37 9.18
N LEU A 245 -38.27 -11.89 8.71
CA LEU A 245 -37.79 -11.72 7.36
C LEU A 245 -38.24 -12.88 6.48
N VAL A 246 -38.51 -12.59 5.20
CA VAL A 246 -38.75 -13.63 4.20
C VAL A 246 -37.43 -13.97 3.54
N LEU A 247 -36.93 -15.17 3.75
CA LEU A 247 -35.76 -15.72 3.07
C LEU A 247 -36.21 -16.64 1.95
N TYR A 248 -35.74 -16.35 0.73
CA TYR A 248 -36.17 -17.04 -0.48
C TYR A 248 -34.95 -17.47 -1.32
N GLU A 249 -35.05 -18.66 -1.92
CA GLU A 249 -34.05 -19.15 -2.89
C GLU A 249 -34.65 -19.26 -4.30
N ASP A 250 -33.84 -18.91 -5.29
CA ASP A 250 -34.20 -18.97 -6.72
C ASP A 250 -32.98 -19.49 -7.49
N VAL A 251 -32.86 -20.82 -7.53
CA VAL A 251 -31.78 -21.51 -8.26
C VAL A 251 -32.40 -22.41 -9.30
N PRO A 252 -32.41 -21.98 -10.58
CA PRO A 252 -32.89 -22.81 -11.67
C PRO A 252 -32.08 -24.12 -11.80
N PRO A 253 -32.73 -25.24 -12.19
CA PRO A 253 -32.06 -26.54 -12.30
C PRO A 253 -31.02 -26.59 -13.45
N GLU A 254 -31.08 -25.64 -14.38
CA GLU A 254 -30.14 -25.55 -15.51
C GLU A 254 -28.81 -24.87 -15.16
N VAL A 255 -28.65 -24.37 -13.93
CA VAL A 255 -27.39 -23.78 -13.49
C VAL A 255 -26.32 -24.87 -13.39
N PRO A 256 -25.22 -24.77 -14.16
CA PRO A 256 -24.19 -25.80 -14.15
C PRO A 256 -23.44 -25.85 -12.82
N ALA A 257 -22.79 -26.99 -12.57
CA ALA A 257 -21.86 -27.14 -11.45
C ALA A 257 -20.70 -26.12 -11.55
N VAL A 258 -20.13 -25.75 -10.41
CA VAL A 258 -18.94 -24.89 -10.29
C VAL A 258 -17.73 -25.68 -9.83
N ASN A 259 -16.55 -25.33 -10.28
CA ASN A 259 -15.31 -25.94 -9.77
C ASN A 259 -14.86 -25.19 -8.50
N ALA A 260 -15.34 -25.63 -7.35
CA ALA A 260 -15.22 -24.91 -6.10
C ALA A 260 -14.96 -25.80 -4.89
N ASP A 261 -14.50 -25.20 -3.81
CA ASP A 261 -14.47 -25.78 -2.47
C ASP A 261 -15.81 -25.48 -1.80
N ALA A 262 -16.63 -26.54 -1.59
CA ALA A 262 -17.96 -26.42 -1.02
C ALA A 262 -17.97 -25.74 0.36
N GLY A 263 -16.97 -26.04 1.20
CA GLY A 263 -16.84 -25.45 2.54
C GLY A 263 -16.56 -23.95 2.48
N ARG A 264 -15.64 -23.54 1.60
CA ARG A 264 -15.29 -22.13 1.41
C ARG A 264 -16.41 -21.32 0.73
N ILE A 265 -17.10 -21.90 -0.26
CA ILE A 265 -18.27 -21.22 -0.87
C ILE A 265 -19.43 -21.15 0.13
N GLY A 266 -19.62 -22.20 0.94
CA GLY A 266 -20.58 -22.14 2.06
C GLY A 266 -20.27 -20.99 3.05
N GLN A 267 -19.00 -20.76 3.37
CA GLN A 267 -18.55 -19.63 4.19
C GLN A 267 -18.83 -18.27 3.52
N VAL A 268 -18.61 -18.17 2.21
CA VAL A 268 -18.94 -16.95 1.42
C VAL A 268 -20.44 -16.65 1.49
N LEU A 269 -21.28 -17.65 1.21
CA LEU A 269 -22.74 -17.51 1.25
C LEU A 269 -23.21 -17.16 2.66
N ALA A 270 -22.68 -17.82 3.70
CA ALA A 270 -23.00 -17.52 5.08
C ALA A 270 -22.69 -16.06 5.45
N ASN A 271 -21.54 -15.54 5.05
CA ASN A 271 -21.17 -14.14 5.30
C ASN A 271 -22.09 -13.14 4.57
N LEU A 272 -22.48 -13.45 3.33
CA LEU A 272 -23.38 -12.58 2.56
C LEU A 272 -24.81 -12.62 3.12
N ILE A 273 -25.33 -13.82 3.45
CA ILE A 273 -26.68 -13.99 4.01
C ILE A 273 -26.77 -13.39 5.42
N ASP A 274 -25.74 -13.60 6.27
CA ASP A 274 -25.70 -12.99 7.60
C ASP A 274 -25.79 -11.46 7.54
N ASN A 275 -25.02 -10.85 6.63
CA ASN A 275 -25.10 -9.40 6.38
C ASN A 275 -26.51 -9.00 5.92
N ALA A 276 -27.11 -9.70 4.97
CA ALA A 276 -28.44 -9.41 4.45
C ALA A 276 -29.50 -9.50 5.57
N VAL A 277 -29.49 -10.59 6.37
CA VAL A 277 -30.41 -10.78 7.51
C VAL A 277 -30.20 -9.71 8.57
N LYS A 278 -28.95 -9.32 8.84
CA LYS A 278 -28.60 -8.36 9.87
C LYS A 278 -29.03 -6.92 9.53
N PHE A 279 -28.92 -6.51 8.28
CA PHE A 279 -29.21 -5.15 7.87
C PHE A 279 -30.62 -4.96 7.30
N THR A 280 -31.31 -6.03 6.93
CA THR A 280 -32.70 -5.93 6.48
C THR A 280 -33.63 -5.61 7.65
N GLN A 281 -34.59 -4.71 7.41
CA GLN A 281 -35.59 -4.33 8.39
C GLN A 281 -36.64 -5.45 8.56
N VAL A 282 -37.30 -5.45 9.70
CA VAL A 282 -38.41 -6.39 10.03
C VAL A 282 -39.45 -6.34 8.91
N GLY A 283 -39.88 -7.52 8.46
CA GLY A 283 -40.83 -7.68 7.34
C GLY A 283 -40.20 -7.57 5.93
N GLY A 284 -38.88 -7.35 5.87
CA GLY A 284 -38.16 -7.31 4.60
C GLY A 284 -37.91 -8.70 4.01
N ARG A 285 -37.17 -8.70 2.87
CA ARG A 285 -36.87 -9.92 2.12
C ARG A 285 -35.39 -10.04 1.84
N VAL A 286 -34.90 -11.26 1.90
CA VAL A 286 -33.57 -11.66 1.43
C VAL A 286 -33.76 -12.75 0.37
N THR A 287 -33.17 -12.57 -0.82
CA THR A 287 -33.25 -13.53 -1.92
C THR A 287 -31.86 -14.01 -2.28
N VAL A 288 -31.66 -15.33 -2.33
CA VAL A 288 -30.44 -15.96 -2.83
C VAL A 288 -30.76 -16.58 -4.18
N SER A 289 -30.09 -16.15 -5.23
CA SER A 289 -30.33 -16.63 -6.59
C SER A 289 -29.04 -17.05 -7.29
N ALA A 290 -29.16 -17.92 -8.28
CA ALA A 290 -28.05 -18.30 -9.14
C ALA A 290 -28.46 -18.30 -10.60
N ALA A 291 -27.55 -17.93 -11.49
CA ALA A 291 -27.76 -17.91 -12.93
C ALA A 291 -26.45 -18.14 -13.70
N LEU A 292 -26.55 -18.73 -14.89
CA LEU A 292 -25.44 -18.78 -15.85
C LEU A 292 -25.40 -17.47 -16.64
N ARG A 293 -24.25 -16.77 -16.63
CA ARG A 293 -24.02 -15.55 -17.43
C ARG A 293 -22.62 -15.61 -18.05
N ASP A 294 -22.54 -15.44 -19.34
CA ASP A 294 -21.27 -15.41 -20.09
C ASP A 294 -20.34 -16.60 -19.81
N GLY A 295 -20.92 -17.80 -19.62
CA GLY A 295 -20.18 -19.03 -19.33
C GLY A 295 -19.66 -19.16 -17.89
N GLN A 296 -20.10 -18.27 -17.00
CA GLN A 296 -19.78 -18.28 -15.57
C GLN A 296 -21.07 -18.37 -14.74
N VAL A 297 -20.98 -18.98 -13.60
CA VAL A 297 -22.09 -19.02 -12.63
C VAL A 297 -22.03 -17.80 -11.73
N VAL A 298 -23.11 -17.04 -11.72
CA VAL A 298 -23.28 -15.88 -10.82
C VAL A 298 -24.26 -16.27 -9.72
N ILE A 299 -23.81 -16.23 -8.46
CA ILE A 299 -24.66 -16.40 -7.29
C ILE A 299 -24.83 -15.04 -6.63
N SER A 300 -26.06 -14.63 -6.36
CA SER A 300 -26.41 -13.32 -5.83
C SER A 300 -27.23 -13.41 -4.57
N VAL A 301 -26.90 -12.56 -3.58
CA VAL A 301 -27.68 -12.35 -2.36
C VAL A 301 -28.21 -10.92 -2.41
N ALA A 302 -29.53 -10.79 -2.55
CA ALA A 302 -30.23 -9.50 -2.61
C ALA A 302 -31.03 -9.27 -1.32
N ASP A 303 -30.93 -8.09 -0.76
CA ASP A 303 -31.67 -7.65 0.42
C ASP A 303 -32.53 -6.41 0.13
N THR A 304 -33.60 -6.22 0.91
CA THR A 304 -34.43 -5.02 0.89
C THR A 304 -34.14 -4.09 2.08
N GLY A 305 -32.90 -4.06 2.49
CA GLY A 305 -32.42 -3.23 3.60
C GLY A 305 -32.24 -1.74 3.24
N PRO A 306 -31.52 -0.97 4.04
CA PRO A 306 -31.36 0.47 3.83
C PRO A 306 -30.47 0.84 2.65
N GLY A 307 -29.78 -0.12 2.02
CA GLY A 307 -28.82 0.12 0.98
C GLY A 307 -27.52 0.74 1.51
N ILE A 308 -26.55 0.93 0.61
CA ILE A 308 -25.20 1.41 0.89
C ILE A 308 -24.96 2.71 0.09
N PRO A 309 -24.51 3.79 0.73
CA PRO A 309 -24.14 5.02 0.04
C PRO A 309 -23.06 4.78 -1.01
N ALA A 310 -23.15 5.43 -2.17
CA ALA A 310 -22.22 5.26 -3.30
C ALA A 310 -20.76 5.54 -2.91
N GLU A 311 -20.54 6.49 -2.01
CA GLU A 311 -19.22 6.84 -1.46
C GLU A 311 -18.56 5.71 -0.65
N HIS A 312 -19.37 4.78 -0.12
CA HIS A 312 -18.89 3.65 0.66
C HIS A 312 -18.59 2.41 -0.20
N LEU A 313 -19.22 2.25 -1.36
CA LEU A 313 -19.10 1.05 -2.19
C LEU A 313 -17.66 0.67 -2.53
N PRO A 314 -16.72 1.59 -2.82
CA PRO A 314 -15.32 1.23 -3.08
C PRO A 314 -14.61 0.58 -1.91
N HIS A 315 -15.06 0.83 -0.67
CA HIS A 315 -14.37 0.47 0.57
C HIS A 315 -14.96 -0.73 1.31
N ILE A 316 -16.18 -1.19 0.97
CA ILE A 316 -16.88 -2.23 1.74
C ILE A 316 -16.17 -3.58 1.80
N PHE A 317 -15.25 -3.85 0.87
CA PHE A 317 -14.41 -5.06 0.86
C PHE A 317 -13.07 -4.86 1.56
N GLU A 318 -12.79 -3.65 2.07
CA GLU A 318 -11.61 -3.39 2.89
C GLU A 318 -11.81 -4.00 4.28
N ARG A 319 -10.72 -4.40 4.91
CA ARG A 319 -10.74 -5.01 6.24
C ARG A 319 -11.12 -4.00 7.29
N TYR A 320 -11.88 -4.46 8.29
CA TYR A 320 -12.35 -3.64 9.41
C TYR A 320 -13.16 -2.42 8.98
N TRP A 321 -13.63 -2.41 7.74
CA TRP A 321 -14.47 -1.32 7.28
C TRP A 321 -15.88 -1.39 7.91
N HIS A 322 -16.31 -0.26 8.46
CA HIS A 322 -17.64 -0.08 9.05
C HIS A 322 -18.21 1.28 8.63
N ALA A 323 -19.40 1.33 8.08
CA ALA A 323 -20.07 2.57 7.64
C ALA A 323 -20.35 3.57 8.78
N ARG A 324 -20.58 3.09 9.99
CA ARG A 324 -20.63 3.81 11.28
C ARG A 324 -20.57 2.79 12.42
N ARG A 325 -19.71 3.01 13.41
CA ARG A 325 -19.71 2.26 14.67
C ARG A 325 -20.94 2.67 15.50
N THR A 326 -22.12 2.16 15.20
CA THR A 326 -23.25 2.22 16.13
C THR A 326 -23.23 0.95 16.97
N ALA A 327 -23.47 1.08 18.27
CA ALA A 327 -23.41 0.00 19.26
C ALA A 327 -24.35 -1.20 18.97
N ARG A 328 -25.19 -1.11 17.94
CA ARG A 328 -26.15 -2.14 17.50
C ARG A 328 -25.65 -3.06 16.38
N THR A 329 -24.54 -2.74 15.70
CA THR A 329 -24.02 -3.55 14.59
C THR A 329 -22.78 -4.30 15.04
N ARG A 330 -22.97 -5.47 15.69
CA ARG A 330 -21.90 -6.42 16.02
C ARG A 330 -21.41 -7.10 14.73
N GLY A 331 -20.26 -6.71 14.20
CA GLY A 331 -19.58 -7.38 13.11
C GLY A 331 -18.08 -7.11 13.20
N SER A 332 -17.24 -8.07 12.81
CA SER A 332 -15.77 -7.94 12.81
C SER A 332 -15.25 -6.99 11.71
N GLY A 333 -16.09 -6.67 10.71
CA GLY A 333 -15.66 -5.97 9.51
C GLY A 333 -14.72 -6.80 8.61
N LEU A 334 -14.63 -8.10 8.85
CA LEU A 334 -13.78 -9.02 8.11
C LEU A 334 -14.56 -9.84 7.08
N GLY A 335 -15.87 -10.03 7.27
CA GLY A 335 -16.68 -10.94 6.47
C GLY A 335 -16.63 -10.67 4.96
N LEU A 336 -16.79 -9.41 4.53
CA LEU A 336 -16.71 -9.06 3.10
C LEU A 336 -15.30 -9.15 2.52
N ALA A 337 -14.27 -8.87 3.31
CA ALA A 337 -12.88 -9.08 2.91
C ALA A 337 -12.57 -10.56 2.71
N ILE A 338 -13.12 -11.43 3.59
CA ILE A 338 -13.02 -12.89 3.45
C ILE A 338 -13.78 -13.37 2.21
N VAL A 339 -14.99 -12.86 1.97
CA VAL A 339 -15.76 -13.15 0.74
C VAL A 339 -14.90 -12.88 -0.50
N LYS A 340 -14.34 -11.68 -0.58
CA LYS A 340 -13.48 -11.30 -1.71
C LYS A 340 -12.27 -12.23 -1.84
N GLY A 341 -11.52 -12.46 -0.76
CA GLY A 341 -10.33 -13.29 -0.79
C GLY A 341 -10.59 -14.75 -1.20
N ILE A 342 -11.70 -15.35 -0.71
CA ILE A 342 -12.09 -16.71 -1.09
C ILE A 342 -12.50 -16.77 -2.57
N VAL A 343 -13.31 -15.83 -3.04
CA VAL A 343 -13.78 -15.79 -4.44
C VAL A 343 -12.62 -15.52 -5.40
N ASP A 344 -11.74 -14.57 -5.09
CA ASP A 344 -10.52 -14.30 -5.86
C ASP A 344 -9.63 -15.56 -5.94
N ALA A 345 -9.48 -16.28 -4.83
CA ALA A 345 -8.72 -17.53 -4.79
C ALA A 345 -9.38 -18.65 -5.59
N HIS A 346 -10.69 -18.61 -5.87
CA HIS A 346 -11.38 -19.51 -6.81
C HIS A 346 -11.25 -19.06 -8.28
N GLY A 347 -10.63 -17.93 -8.57
CA GLY A 347 -10.54 -17.35 -9.89
C GLY A 347 -11.85 -16.68 -10.34
N GLY A 348 -12.68 -16.32 -9.36
CA GLY A 348 -13.94 -15.63 -9.55
C GLY A 348 -13.83 -14.11 -9.36
N SER A 349 -14.96 -13.45 -9.26
CA SER A 349 -15.06 -12.02 -8.95
C SER A 349 -16.25 -11.72 -8.04
N VAL A 350 -16.17 -10.60 -7.30
CA VAL A 350 -17.25 -10.11 -6.44
C VAL A 350 -17.71 -8.76 -6.94
N ALA A 351 -19.02 -8.56 -6.99
CA ALA A 351 -19.64 -7.30 -7.34
C ALA A 351 -20.72 -6.92 -6.33
N VAL A 352 -21.02 -5.63 -6.22
CA VAL A 352 -22.11 -5.10 -5.42
C VAL A 352 -22.86 -4.04 -6.20
N THR A 353 -24.18 -4.09 -6.14
CA THR A 353 -25.07 -3.02 -6.56
C THR A 353 -25.96 -2.64 -5.40
N SER A 354 -26.09 -1.34 -5.09
CA SER A 354 -26.88 -0.88 -3.97
C SER A 354 -27.41 0.53 -4.23
N GLU A 355 -28.63 0.76 -3.75
CA GLU A 355 -29.30 2.06 -3.78
C GLU A 355 -29.88 2.36 -2.41
N LEU A 356 -29.62 3.54 -1.86
CA LEU A 356 -30.16 3.96 -0.57
C LEU A 356 -31.69 3.84 -0.53
N GLY A 357 -32.20 3.15 0.48
CA GLY A 357 -33.63 2.92 0.70
C GLY A 357 -34.23 1.78 -0.14
N ARG A 358 -33.46 1.14 -1.02
CA ARG A 358 -33.93 0.03 -1.86
C ARG A 358 -33.27 -1.30 -1.58
N GLY A 359 -32.12 -1.29 -0.87
CA GLY A 359 -31.39 -2.49 -0.53
C GLY A 359 -30.08 -2.66 -1.29
N SER A 360 -29.48 -3.84 -1.16
CA SER A 360 -28.22 -4.19 -1.79
C SER A 360 -28.28 -5.56 -2.44
N THR A 361 -27.49 -5.76 -3.48
CA THR A 361 -27.28 -7.07 -4.12
C THR A 361 -25.78 -7.31 -4.21
N PHE A 362 -25.33 -8.34 -3.50
CA PHE A 362 -23.97 -8.85 -3.60
C PHE A 362 -23.95 -10.05 -4.53
N SER A 363 -23.05 -10.03 -5.52
CA SER A 363 -22.94 -11.11 -6.49
C SER A 363 -21.52 -11.65 -6.51
N ILE A 364 -21.39 -12.97 -6.49
CA ILE A 364 -20.13 -13.67 -6.73
C ILE A 364 -20.20 -14.39 -8.06
N THR A 365 -19.12 -14.36 -8.81
CA THR A 365 -19.00 -15.05 -10.10
C THR A 365 -17.96 -16.15 -9.95
N LEU A 366 -18.30 -17.36 -10.37
CA LEU A 366 -17.42 -18.53 -10.30
C LEU A 366 -17.33 -19.18 -11.68
N PRO A 367 -16.16 -19.75 -12.05
CA PRO A 367 -16.03 -20.53 -13.27
C PRO A 367 -16.95 -21.75 -13.22
N ALA A 368 -17.72 -21.98 -14.27
CA ALA A 368 -18.49 -23.20 -14.43
C ALA A 368 -17.52 -24.40 -14.48
N ALA A 369 -17.92 -25.53 -13.87
CA ALA A 369 -17.19 -26.78 -14.07
C ALA A 369 -17.28 -27.15 -15.56
N ARG A 370 -16.13 -27.47 -16.18
CA ARG A 370 -16.14 -28.00 -17.54
C ARG A 370 -16.64 -29.43 -17.48
N ASP A 371 -17.63 -29.75 -18.29
CA ASP A 371 -17.98 -31.15 -18.56
C ASP A 371 -16.72 -31.83 -19.10
N GLY A 372 -16.20 -32.84 -18.34
CA GLY A 372 -15.03 -33.61 -18.69
C GLY A 372 -15.31 -34.59 -19.82
#